data_a1b887b482514bb8bbe5f47512a2ab70
#
_entry.id   a1b887b482514bb8bbe5f47512a2ab70
#
_cell.length_a   1.000
_cell.length_b   1.000
_cell.length_c   1.000
_cell.angle_alpha   90.00
_cell.angle_beta   90.00
_cell.angle_gamma   90.00
#
_symmetry.space_group_name_H-M   'P 1'
#
loop_
_entity.id
_entity.type
_entity.pdbx_description
1 polymer ?
#
loop_
_entity_poly.entity_id
_entity_poly.type
_entity_poly.pdbx_seq_one_letter_code
_entity_poly.pdbx_strand_id
1 'polypeptide(L)'
;GWYDYWRSDFHSEAPNDYLSHEGLLEVLDFMIANRPGFRWENCSGGGSKKSFDLAERMAFVTTDDFGTAHSFRFAFYGNSYVFNPVQLKADLYYGLSINHIPHSLDHSLSHDKYTFRTSLLGAIMVSSEPYELDDQQEGVARETWNLYQTKQRSILRGGDVYHILPFPDGVNLDGMQVLHY
;
A
#
# COMPACT_ATOMS: atom_id res chain seq x y z
N GLY A 1 1.10 19.40 -19.89
CA GLY A 1 1.14 19.22 -18.45
C GLY A 1 2.15 18.17 -18.07
N TRP A 2 2.98 18.48 -17.12
CA TRP A 2 3.97 17.54 -16.61
C TRP A 2 3.36 16.85 -15.40
N TYR A 3 3.61 15.52 -15.27
CA TYR A 3 3.10 14.75 -14.16
C TYR A 3 3.99 14.97 -12.93
N ASP A 4 3.41 15.36 -11.81
CA ASP A 4 4.11 15.46 -10.53
C ASP A 4 4.20 14.09 -9.81
N TYR A 5 3.55 13.09 -10.37
CA TYR A 5 3.47 11.74 -9.83
C TYR A 5 3.77 10.72 -10.92
N TRP A 6 4.67 9.79 -10.63
CA TRP A 6 5.01 8.68 -11.50
C TRP A 6 4.97 7.37 -10.71
N ARG A 7 4.27 6.39 -11.25
CA ARG A 7 4.30 5.01 -10.75
C ARG A 7 5.12 4.17 -11.72
N SER A 8 6.11 3.46 -11.19
CA SER A 8 6.88 2.49 -11.96
C SER A 8 6.49 1.07 -11.57
N ASP A 9 6.28 0.26 -12.57
CA ASP A 9 6.02 -1.15 -12.42
C ASP A 9 6.94 -1.92 -13.37
N PHE A 10 8.05 -2.41 -12.83
CA PHE A 10 9.08 -3.08 -13.61
C PHE A 10 8.99 -4.59 -13.40
N HIS A 11 8.52 -5.27 -14.41
CA HIS A 11 8.55 -6.72 -14.51
C HIS A 11 9.83 -7.25 -15.16
N SER A 12 10.85 -6.41 -15.40
CA SER A 12 12.02 -6.84 -16.14
C SER A 12 12.88 -7.81 -15.33
N GLU A 13 12.88 -9.04 -15.73
CA GLU A 13 13.98 -9.98 -15.50
C GLU A 13 15.14 -9.62 -16.45
N ALA A 14 15.65 -8.40 -16.33
CA ALA A 14 16.77 -7.98 -17.16
C ALA A 14 18.02 -8.77 -16.77
N PRO A 15 18.80 -9.23 -17.74
CA PRO A 15 20.03 -10.01 -17.45
C PRO A 15 21.13 -9.22 -16.72
N ASN A 16 20.91 -7.92 -16.45
CA ASN A 16 21.79 -7.04 -15.70
C ASN A 16 20.98 -6.20 -14.70
N ASP A 17 20.44 -6.82 -13.66
CA ASP A 17 19.66 -6.14 -12.63
C ASP A 17 20.42 -4.95 -11.99
N TYR A 18 21.73 -5.08 -11.82
CA TYR A 18 22.56 -4.01 -11.24
C TYR A 18 22.57 -2.75 -12.09
N LEU A 19 22.88 -2.85 -13.40
CA LEU A 19 22.90 -1.68 -14.29
C LEU A 19 21.53 -1.05 -14.48
N SER A 20 20.49 -1.86 -14.48
CA SER A 20 19.10 -1.38 -14.54
C SER A 20 18.73 -0.63 -13.27
N HIS A 21 19.19 -1.10 -12.12
CA HIS A 21 19.00 -0.46 -10.84
C HIS A 21 19.72 0.89 -10.77
N GLU A 22 20.99 0.94 -11.12
CA GLU A 22 21.78 2.18 -11.16
C GLU A 22 21.13 3.20 -12.11
N GLY A 23 20.74 2.78 -13.31
CA GLY A 23 20.06 3.67 -14.27
C GLY A 23 18.73 4.20 -13.74
N LEU A 24 17.98 3.41 -12.97
CA LEU A 24 16.76 3.86 -12.31
C LEU A 24 17.07 4.94 -11.26
N LEU A 25 18.09 4.73 -10.43
CA LEU A 25 18.50 5.71 -9.44
C LEU A 25 18.89 7.04 -10.07
N GLU A 26 19.68 7.01 -11.17
CA GLU A 26 20.05 8.22 -11.92
C GLU A 26 18.82 8.98 -12.45
N VAL A 27 17.84 8.26 -13.01
CA VAL A 27 16.59 8.88 -13.49
C VAL A 27 15.80 9.50 -12.35
N LEU A 28 15.67 8.79 -11.23
CA LEU A 28 14.94 9.28 -10.06
C LEU A 28 15.62 10.53 -9.47
N ASP A 29 16.94 10.51 -9.31
CA ASP A 29 17.71 11.65 -8.81
C ASP A 29 17.57 12.87 -9.74
N PHE A 30 17.64 12.64 -11.07
CA PHE A 30 17.38 13.70 -12.03
C PHE A 30 15.99 14.30 -11.91
N MET A 31 14.95 13.43 -11.76
CA MET A 31 13.56 13.89 -11.64
C MET A 31 13.34 14.66 -10.34
N ILE A 32 13.86 14.18 -9.24
CA ILE A 32 13.75 14.84 -7.92
C ILE A 32 14.44 16.22 -7.95
N ALA A 33 15.65 16.29 -8.53
CA ALA A 33 16.43 17.52 -8.60
C ALA A 33 15.80 18.59 -9.52
N ASN A 34 15.17 18.17 -10.62
CA ASN A 34 14.67 19.08 -11.65
C ASN A 34 13.15 19.30 -11.62
N ARG A 35 12.42 18.64 -10.72
CA ARG A 35 10.96 18.72 -10.62
C ARG A 35 10.53 18.90 -9.15
N PRO A 36 10.48 20.13 -8.64
CA PRO A 36 9.96 20.39 -7.30
C PRO A 36 8.56 19.80 -7.13
N GLY A 37 8.39 18.94 -6.13
CA GLY A 37 7.11 18.25 -5.88
C GLY A 37 6.93 16.91 -6.60
N PHE A 38 7.91 16.46 -7.39
CA PHE A 38 7.89 15.13 -7.99
C PHE A 38 7.76 14.05 -6.92
N ARG A 39 6.87 13.10 -7.16
CA ARG A 39 6.62 11.95 -6.28
C ARG A 39 6.66 10.67 -7.07
N TRP A 40 7.43 9.73 -6.58
CA TRP A 40 7.53 8.41 -7.17
C TRP A 40 6.86 7.35 -6.29
N GLU A 41 6.06 6.49 -6.93
CA GLU A 41 5.56 5.25 -6.35
C GLU A 41 6.32 4.06 -6.91
N ASN A 42 6.91 3.28 -6.04
CA ASN A 42 7.55 2.03 -6.39
C ASN A 42 6.53 0.88 -6.30
N CYS A 43 6.08 0.41 -7.45
CA CYS A 43 5.19 -0.76 -7.53
C CYS A 43 5.94 -2.05 -7.89
N SER A 44 7.04 -1.93 -8.55
CA SER A 44 7.90 -3.01 -9.11
C SER A 44 7.63 -4.42 -8.57
N GLY A 45 6.96 -5.25 -9.39
CA GLY A 45 6.60 -6.62 -9.01
C GLY A 45 5.76 -6.71 -7.73
N GLY A 46 4.71 -5.91 -7.61
CA GLY A 46 3.86 -5.88 -6.41
C GLY A 46 4.57 -5.42 -5.15
N GLY A 47 5.56 -4.53 -5.31
CA GLY A 47 6.38 -4.08 -4.21
C GLY A 47 7.42 -5.08 -3.74
N SER A 48 7.82 -6.05 -4.56
CA SER A 48 8.88 -7.02 -4.22
C SER A 48 10.28 -6.43 -4.28
N LYS A 49 10.48 -5.39 -5.09
CA LYS A 49 11.77 -4.71 -5.25
C LYS A 49 11.84 -3.50 -4.31
N LYS A 50 12.31 -3.73 -3.10
CA LYS A 50 12.47 -2.71 -2.06
C LYS A 50 13.90 -2.75 -1.52
N SER A 51 14.62 -1.65 -1.73
CA SER A 51 15.96 -1.43 -1.18
C SER A 51 15.99 -0.07 -0.47
N PHE A 52 16.96 0.15 0.38
CA PHE A 52 17.05 1.40 1.15
C PHE A 52 17.33 2.62 0.26
N ASP A 53 18.11 2.45 -0.79
CA ASP A 53 18.40 3.49 -1.77
C ASP A 53 17.16 3.90 -2.57
N LEU A 54 16.28 2.96 -2.91
CA LEU A 54 14.97 3.27 -3.47
C LEU A 54 14.05 3.93 -2.43
N ALA A 55 14.12 3.48 -1.16
CA ALA A 55 13.31 4.02 -0.09
C ALA A 55 13.54 5.52 0.16
N GLU A 56 14.76 6.00 -0.03
CA GLU A 56 15.12 7.42 0.10
C GLU A 56 14.45 8.30 -0.98
N ARG A 57 14.11 7.72 -2.11
CA ARG A 57 13.58 8.42 -3.29
C ARG A 57 12.08 8.26 -3.49
N MET A 58 11.47 7.25 -2.88
CA MET A 58 10.05 6.98 -3.07
C MET A 58 9.16 7.76 -2.11
N ALA A 59 8.06 8.28 -2.62
CA ALA A 59 7.00 8.84 -1.80
C ALA A 59 6.09 7.73 -1.28
N PHE A 60 5.86 6.71 -2.11
CA PHE A 60 5.02 5.56 -1.79
C PHE A 60 5.62 4.27 -2.34
N VAL A 61 5.32 3.17 -1.67
CA VAL A 61 5.64 1.82 -2.13
C VAL A 61 4.39 0.95 -2.08
N THR A 62 4.18 0.18 -3.13
CA THR A 62 3.14 -0.85 -3.12
C THR A 62 3.49 -1.91 -2.08
N THR A 63 2.53 -2.17 -1.21
CA THR A 63 2.72 -3.10 -0.09
C THR A 63 2.60 -4.54 -0.57
N ASP A 64 1.60 -4.81 -1.40
CA ASP A 64 1.23 -6.14 -1.87
C ASP A 64 0.31 -6.05 -3.09
N ASP A 65 0.38 -7.02 -4.00
CA ASP A 65 -0.53 -7.21 -5.13
C ASP A 65 -1.59 -8.31 -4.88
N PHE A 66 -1.60 -8.91 -3.70
CA PHE A 66 -2.48 -10.04 -3.39
C PHE A 66 -3.89 -9.62 -3.07
N GLY A 67 -4.60 -9.05 -3.51
CA GLY A 67 -6.03 -8.79 -3.56
C GLY A 67 -6.91 -9.08 -2.33
N THR A 68 -6.38 -9.47 -1.18
CA THR A 68 -7.20 -9.68 0.03
C THR A 68 -6.77 -8.82 1.20
N ALA A 69 -7.73 -8.38 2.01
CA ALA A 69 -7.43 -7.62 3.22
C ALA A 69 -6.49 -8.37 4.18
N HIS A 70 -6.58 -9.70 4.18
CA HIS A 70 -5.75 -10.54 5.03
C HIS A 70 -4.29 -10.57 4.57
N SER A 71 -4.03 -10.89 3.29
CA SER A 71 -2.67 -10.89 2.74
C SER A 71 -2.04 -9.51 2.82
N PHE A 72 -2.83 -8.46 2.55
CA PHE A 72 -2.37 -7.10 2.71
C PHE A 72 -1.91 -6.79 4.13
N ARG A 73 -2.70 -7.15 5.16
CA ARG A 73 -2.32 -6.95 6.55
C ARG A 73 -1.03 -7.66 6.92
N PHE A 74 -0.85 -8.87 6.43
CA PHE A 74 0.37 -9.64 6.63
C PHE A 74 1.58 -8.93 6.01
N ALA A 75 1.48 -8.56 4.74
CA ALA A 75 2.53 -7.84 4.04
C ALA A 75 2.81 -6.47 4.67
N PHE A 76 1.76 -5.72 5.04
CA PHE A 76 1.89 -4.44 5.70
C PHE A 76 2.64 -4.54 7.02
N TYR A 77 2.28 -5.51 7.85
CA TYR A 77 2.93 -5.72 9.14
C TYR A 77 4.44 -5.94 8.97
N GLY A 78 4.85 -6.81 8.03
CA GLY A 78 6.26 -7.04 7.73
C GLY A 78 6.98 -5.79 7.19
N ASN A 79 6.35 -5.07 6.26
CA ASN A 79 6.93 -3.86 5.66
C ASN A 79 7.07 -2.72 6.68
N SER A 80 6.16 -2.60 7.65
CA SER A 80 6.17 -1.53 8.65
C SER A 80 7.30 -1.64 9.70
N TYR A 81 8.08 -2.72 9.71
CA TYR A 81 9.35 -2.78 10.44
C TYR A 81 10.47 -1.95 9.78
N VAL A 82 10.34 -1.68 8.49
CA VAL A 82 11.40 -1.05 7.68
C VAL A 82 10.97 0.31 7.14
N PHE A 83 9.71 0.41 6.71
CA PHE A 83 9.18 1.61 6.06
C PHE A 83 8.17 2.31 6.95
N ASN A 84 8.20 3.64 6.92
CA ASN A 84 7.17 4.41 7.60
C ASN A 84 5.80 4.12 6.95
N PRO A 85 4.74 3.88 7.74
CA PRO A 85 3.40 3.62 7.23
C PRO A 85 2.86 4.68 6.27
N VAL A 86 3.31 5.93 6.37
CA VAL A 86 2.94 6.98 5.42
C VAL A 86 3.44 6.73 4.00
N GLN A 87 4.49 5.91 3.86
CA GLN A 87 5.05 5.50 2.58
C GLN A 87 4.43 4.20 2.06
N LEU A 88 3.81 3.40 2.95
CA LEU A 88 3.19 2.13 2.58
C LEU A 88 1.81 2.39 1.99
N LYS A 89 1.67 2.08 0.71
CA LYS A 89 0.39 2.16 0.01
C LYS A 89 -0.60 1.18 0.63
N ALA A 90 -1.74 1.68 1.04
CA ALA A 90 -2.85 0.91 1.57
C ALA A 90 -4.07 1.12 0.66
N ASP A 91 -4.36 0.14 -0.17
CA ASP A 91 -5.47 0.25 -1.09
C ASP A 91 -6.80 0.24 -0.34
N LEU A 92 -7.67 1.19 -0.67
CA LEU A 92 -9.05 1.15 -0.26
C LEU A 92 -9.73 0.06 -1.09
N TYR A 93 -9.81 -1.12 -0.51
CA TYR A 93 -10.00 -2.35 -1.23
C TYR A 93 -11.48 -2.67 -1.38
N TYR A 94 -11.88 -2.89 -2.59
CA TYR A 94 -13.13 -3.56 -2.90
C TYR A 94 -12.80 -4.93 -3.46
N GLY A 95 -13.52 -5.92 -3.17
CA GLY A 95 -13.29 -7.31 -3.54
C GLY A 95 -13.08 -7.64 -5.03
N LEU A 96 -12.73 -6.68 -5.87
CA LEU A 96 -12.26 -6.94 -7.24
C LEU A 96 -10.77 -7.04 -7.24
N SER A 97 -10.28 -8.24 -7.17
CA SER A 97 -8.87 -8.54 -7.35
C SER A 97 -8.43 -8.19 -8.77
N ILE A 98 -7.37 -7.41 -8.88
CA ILE A 98 -6.61 -7.25 -10.12
C ILE A 98 -6.23 -8.62 -10.72
N ASN A 99 -6.13 -9.65 -9.90
CA ASN A 99 -5.69 -10.99 -10.26
C ASN A 99 -6.82 -12.04 -10.36
N HIS A 100 -8.07 -11.62 -10.50
CA HIS A 100 -9.22 -12.53 -10.65
C HIS A 100 -9.39 -13.55 -9.51
N ILE A 101 -8.89 -13.24 -8.31
CA ILE A 101 -9.22 -14.04 -7.14
C ILE A 101 -10.72 -13.83 -6.88
N PRO A 102 -11.51 -14.90 -6.77
CA PRO A 102 -12.95 -14.76 -6.54
C PRO A 102 -13.17 -13.87 -5.32
N HIS A 103 -14.08 -12.91 -5.48
CA HIS A 103 -14.54 -12.11 -4.35
C HIS A 103 -14.88 -13.02 -3.18
N SER A 104 -14.58 -12.59 -1.97
CA SER A 104 -15.25 -13.19 -0.83
C SER A 104 -16.76 -13.15 -1.12
N LEU A 105 -17.41 -14.28 -1.06
CA LEU A 105 -18.86 -14.34 -1.17
C LEU A 105 -19.57 -13.81 0.09
N ASP A 106 -18.76 -13.41 1.08
CA ASP A 106 -19.25 -12.80 2.31
C ASP A 106 -19.39 -11.28 2.11
N HIS A 107 -20.62 -10.85 1.87
CA HIS A 107 -21.01 -9.44 1.81
C HIS A 107 -21.61 -8.97 3.14
N SER A 108 -21.23 -9.58 4.26
CA SER A 108 -21.65 -9.08 5.55
C SER A 108 -21.02 -7.72 5.87
N LEU A 109 -21.74 -6.87 6.58
CA LEU A 109 -21.25 -5.57 7.00
C LEU A 109 -19.93 -5.66 7.79
N SER A 110 -19.74 -6.74 8.56
CA SER A 110 -18.48 -6.98 9.29
C SER A 110 -17.32 -7.26 8.37
N HIS A 111 -17.52 -8.00 7.31
CA HIS A 111 -16.51 -8.28 6.29
C HIS A 111 -16.13 -7.01 5.53
N ASP A 112 -17.11 -6.23 5.07
CA ASP A 112 -16.86 -4.98 4.39
C ASP A 112 -16.09 -4.01 5.28
N LYS A 113 -16.49 -3.85 6.56
CA LYS A 113 -15.75 -3.03 7.51
C LYS A 113 -14.32 -3.51 7.73
N TYR A 114 -14.09 -4.81 7.81
CA TYR A 114 -12.74 -5.35 7.93
C TYR A 114 -11.89 -5.02 6.71
N THR A 115 -12.44 -5.24 5.52
CA THR A 115 -11.75 -5.00 4.25
C THR A 115 -11.42 -3.52 4.06
N PHE A 116 -12.40 -2.64 4.14
CA PHE A 116 -12.17 -1.21 3.92
C PHE A 116 -11.28 -0.58 5.00
N ARG A 117 -11.48 -0.92 6.27
CA ARG A 117 -10.67 -0.37 7.38
C ARG A 117 -9.23 -0.86 7.39
N THR A 118 -8.92 -1.91 6.65
CA THR A 118 -7.54 -2.35 6.44
C THR A 118 -6.71 -1.25 5.79
N SER A 119 -7.30 -0.41 4.93
CA SER A 119 -6.61 0.72 4.32
C SER A 119 -6.17 1.82 5.30
N LEU A 120 -6.72 1.85 6.51
CA LEU A 120 -6.29 2.80 7.56
C LEU A 120 -4.89 2.52 8.11
N LEU A 121 -4.29 1.39 7.78
CA LEU A 121 -2.94 1.04 8.23
C LEU A 121 -1.87 1.94 7.59
N GLY A 122 -2.08 2.42 6.38
CA GLY A 122 -1.08 3.20 5.63
C GLY A 122 -1.67 4.36 4.83
N ALA A 123 -0.94 4.78 3.82
CA ALA A 123 -1.39 5.82 2.89
C ALA A 123 -2.50 5.28 2.00
N ILE A 124 -3.73 5.76 2.18
CA ILE A 124 -4.86 5.30 1.38
C ILE A 124 -4.69 5.69 -0.08
N MET A 125 -4.80 4.68 -0.94
CA MET A 125 -4.94 4.82 -2.39
C MET A 125 -6.24 4.17 -2.84
N VAL A 126 -6.86 4.72 -3.87
CA VAL A 126 -8.06 4.14 -4.49
C VAL A 126 -7.62 3.41 -5.74
N SER A 127 -7.61 2.08 -5.69
CA SER A 127 -7.12 1.23 -6.80
C SER A 127 -8.24 0.50 -7.54
N SER A 128 -9.48 0.70 -7.16
CA SER A 128 -10.63 0.01 -7.71
C SER A 128 -11.67 0.97 -8.27
N GLU A 129 -12.66 0.42 -8.87
CA GLU A 129 -13.70 1.11 -9.61
C GLU A 129 -14.89 1.45 -8.69
N PRO A 130 -15.00 2.70 -8.20
CA PRO A 130 -16.01 3.07 -7.20
C PRO A 130 -17.45 2.81 -7.63
N TYR A 131 -17.71 2.74 -8.94
CA TYR A 131 -19.05 2.52 -9.48
C TYR A 131 -19.53 1.07 -9.35
N GLU A 132 -18.67 0.15 -8.94
CA GLU A 132 -19.04 -1.27 -8.72
C GLU A 132 -19.47 -1.54 -7.27
N LEU A 133 -19.40 -0.55 -6.40
CA LEU A 133 -19.83 -0.70 -5.01
C LEU A 133 -21.35 -0.70 -4.90
N ASP A 134 -21.86 -1.59 -4.06
CA ASP A 134 -23.23 -1.47 -3.60
C ASP A 134 -23.39 -0.39 -2.52
N ASP A 135 -24.61 -0.05 -2.15
CA ASP A 135 -24.92 1.02 -1.19
C ASP A 135 -24.27 0.79 0.19
N GLN A 136 -24.16 -0.47 0.64
CA GLN A 136 -23.53 -0.83 1.91
C GLN A 136 -22.02 -0.59 1.84
N GLN A 137 -21.39 -1.07 0.79
CA GLN A 137 -19.96 -0.93 0.54
C GLN A 137 -19.58 0.54 0.37
N GLU A 138 -20.37 1.31 -0.38
CA GLU A 138 -20.16 2.74 -0.53
C GLU A 138 -20.25 3.45 0.83
N GLY A 139 -21.22 3.11 1.67
CA GLY A 139 -21.35 3.66 3.01
C GLY A 139 -20.13 3.39 3.88
N VAL A 140 -19.61 2.17 3.87
CA VAL A 140 -18.40 1.79 4.60
C VAL A 140 -17.15 2.48 4.05
N ALA A 141 -17.01 2.59 2.73
CA ALA A 141 -15.91 3.28 2.10
C ALA A 141 -15.87 4.76 2.49
N ARG A 142 -17.02 5.45 2.45
CA ARG A 142 -17.16 6.85 2.87
C ARG A 142 -16.83 7.06 4.35
N GLU A 143 -17.32 6.17 5.22
CA GLU A 143 -16.99 6.21 6.66
C GLU A 143 -15.48 6.06 6.87
N THR A 144 -14.86 5.09 6.20
CA THR A 144 -13.42 4.82 6.29
C THR A 144 -12.60 6.00 5.78
N TRP A 145 -12.95 6.58 4.64
CA TRP A 145 -12.29 7.76 4.10
C TRP A 145 -12.38 8.97 5.03
N ASN A 146 -13.56 9.20 5.61
CA ASN A 146 -13.74 10.29 6.58
C ASN A 146 -12.89 10.08 7.83
N LEU A 147 -12.80 8.85 8.35
CA LEU A 147 -11.95 8.50 9.48
C LEU A 147 -10.46 8.73 9.15
N TYR A 148 -10.04 8.35 7.96
CA TYR A 148 -8.70 8.61 7.49
C TYR A 148 -8.37 10.10 7.46
N GLN A 149 -9.21 10.90 6.82
CA GLN A 149 -8.96 12.34 6.66
C GLN A 149 -8.97 13.10 7.98
N THR A 150 -9.89 12.75 8.87
CA THR A 150 -10.12 13.51 10.12
C THR A 150 -9.21 13.09 11.26
N LYS A 151 -8.69 11.85 11.26
CA LYS A 151 -7.91 11.31 12.37
C LYS A 151 -6.63 10.62 11.92
N GLN A 152 -6.75 9.57 11.09
CA GLN A 152 -5.64 8.66 10.83
C GLN A 152 -4.48 9.32 10.10
N ARG A 153 -4.76 10.18 9.14
CA ARG A 153 -3.74 10.84 8.33
C ARG A 153 -2.74 11.67 9.15
N SER A 154 -3.21 12.34 10.19
CA SER A 154 -2.31 13.11 11.08
C SER A 154 -1.45 12.19 11.95
N ILE A 155 -2.00 11.08 12.41
CA ILE A 155 -1.29 10.08 13.20
C ILE A 155 -0.19 9.44 12.36
N LEU A 156 -0.52 8.96 11.15
CA LEU A 156 0.47 8.35 10.24
C LEU A 156 1.63 9.28 9.88
N ARG A 157 1.38 10.59 9.84
CA ARG A 157 2.40 11.59 9.48
C ARG A 157 3.32 11.99 10.62
N GLY A 158 2.86 11.91 11.84
CA GLY A 158 3.55 12.43 13.02
C GLY A 158 3.88 11.38 14.07
N GLY A 159 3.37 10.16 13.94
CA GLY A 159 3.53 9.09 14.91
C GLY A 159 4.64 8.11 14.58
N ASP A 160 5.16 7.47 15.61
CA ASP A 160 5.99 6.28 15.51
C ASP A 160 5.11 5.04 15.48
N VAL A 161 5.61 3.96 14.89
CA VAL A 161 4.90 2.66 14.82
C VAL A 161 5.52 1.68 15.79
N TYR A 162 4.68 1.11 16.65
CA TYR A 162 5.08 0.08 17.59
C TYR A 162 4.37 -1.24 17.28
N HIS A 163 5.14 -2.30 17.11
CA HIS A 163 4.63 -3.66 16.93
C HIS A 163 4.44 -4.29 18.30
N ILE A 164 3.19 -4.34 18.75
CA ILE A 164 2.84 -4.80 20.11
C ILE A 164 2.86 -6.32 20.22
N LEU A 165 2.50 -7.02 19.15
CA LEU A 165 2.52 -8.48 19.11
C LEU A 165 3.58 -8.97 18.13
N PRO A 166 4.05 -10.23 18.28
CA PRO A 166 4.97 -10.81 17.33
C PRO A 166 4.35 -10.92 15.93
N PHE A 167 5.21 -11.07 14.93
CA PHE A 167 4.77 -11.31 13.57
C PHE A 167 3.89 -12.56 13.50
N PRO A 168 2.75 -12.51 12.81
CA PRO A 168 1.85 -13.66 12.69
C PRO A 168 2.54 -14.83 11.99
N ASP A 169 2.11 -16.05 12.29
CA ASP A 169 2.56 -17.23 11.56
C ASP A 169 2.11 -17.15 10.10
N GLY A 170 3.08 -17.01 9.20
CA GLY A 170 2.82 -16.89 7.78
C GLY A 170 2.28 -18.15 7.12
N VAL A 171 2.36 -19.31 7.79
CA VAL A 171 1.89 -20.59 7.25
C VAL A 171 0.39 -20.75 7.44
N ASN A 172 -0.09 -20.43 8.63
CA ASN A 172 -1.51 -20.59 8.98
C ASN A 172 -2.30 -19.29 8.79
N LEU A 173 -1.61 -18.17 8.61
CA LEU A 173 -2.18 -16.81 8.57
C LEU A 173 -3.03 -16.49 9.80
N ASP A 174 -2.86 -17.26 10.85
CA ASP A 174 -3.53 -17.09 12.14
C ASP A 174 -2.73 -16.12 13.00
N GLY A 175 -3.43 -15.27 13.68
CA GLY A 175 -2.82 -14.37 14.65
C GLY A 175 -3.45 -12.97 14.63
N MET A 176 -3.35 -12.34 15.78
CA MET A 176 -3.77 -10.94 15.94
C MET A 176 -2.58 -10.04 15.65
N GLN A 177 -2.79 -9.08 14.78
CA GLN A 177 -1.84 -8.00 14.54
C GLN A 177 -2.26 -6.77 15.34
N VAL A 178 -1.36 -6.25 16.15
CA VAL A 178 -1.59 -5.02 16.91
C VAL A 178 -0.45 -4.06 16.64
N LEU A 179 -0.79 -2.96 16.00
CA LEU A 179 0.10 -1.82 15.79
C LEU A 179 -0.41 -0.65 16.64
N HIS A 180 0.51 0.06 17.25
CA HIS A 180 0.27 1.32 17.92
C HIS A 180 1.01 2.43 17.15
N TYR A 181 0.32 3.54 16.90
CA TYR A 181 0.85 4.72 16.21
C TYR A 181 0.98 5.89 17.18
#